data_6393267a8b6283b877efb3772dfaf109
#
_entry.id   6393267a8b6283b877efb3772dfaf109
#
_cell.length_a   1.000
_cell.length_b   1.000
_cell.length_c   1.000
_cell.angle_alpha   90.00
_cell.angle_beta   90.00
_cell.angle_gamma   90.00
#
_symmetry.space_group_name_H-M   'P 1'
#
loop_
_entity.id
_entity.type
_entity.pdbx_description
1 polymer ?
#
loop_
_entity_poly.entity_id
_entity_poly.type
_entity_poly.pdbx_seq_one_letter_code
_entity_poly.pdbx_strand_id
1 'polypeptide(L)' 'SPVAVVVRQLTEHVQGDIDLITRLKDAGVVPNARVTVETTPGGGVTIVIPGHENVTLPHEMAHAVKVEKV' A
#
# COMPACT_ATOMS: atom_id res chain seq x y z
N SER A 1 -2.70 9.73 12.22
CA SER A 1 -2.47 10.79 11.22
C SER A 1 -1.92 10.19 9.94
N PRO A 2 -2.39 10.65 8.76
CA PRO A 2 -1.83 10.17 7.49
C PRO A 2 -0.35 10.55 7.37
N VAL A 3 0.43 9.64 6.80
CA VAL A 3 1.87 9.87 6.62
C VAL A 3 2.20 9.73 5.14
N ALA A 4 2.88 10.74 4.59
CA ALA A 4 3.31 10.70 3.20
C ALA A 4 4.55 9.81 3.09
N VAL A 5 4.51 8.87 2.15
CA VAL A 5 5.60 7.90 1.95
C VAL A 5 5.81 7.65 0.47
N VAL A 6 6.93 7.02 0.15
CA VAL A 6 7.24 6.55 -1.20
C VAL A 6 7.26 5.02 -1.16
N VAL A 7 6.54 4.40 -2.09
CA VAL A 7 6.53 2.94 -2.21
C VAL A 7 7.88 2.51 -2.78
N ARG A 8 8.55 1.59 -2.11
CA ARG A 8 9.85 1.09 -2.56
C ARG A 8 9.76 -0.24 -3.29
N GLN A 9 9.03 -1.19 -2.72
CA GLN A 9 8.83 -2.46 -3.38
C GLN A 9 7.64 -3.20 -2.77
N LEU A 10 7.16 -4.19 -3.51
CA LEU A 10 6.17 -5.13 -3.02
C LEU A 10 6.92 -6.38 -2.58
N THR A 11 6.60 -6.89 -1.40
CA THR A 11 7.30 -8.06 -0.86
C THR A 11 6.82 -9.34 -1.54
N GLU A 12 7.53 -10.43 -1.30
CA GLU A 12 7.17 -11.74 -1.85
C GLU A 12 5.76 -12.18 -1.45
N HIS A 13 5.30 -11.75 -0.28
CA HIS A 13 3.95 -12.06 0.20
C HIS A 13 2.89 -11.58 -0.79
N VAL A 14 3.07 -10.36 -1.29
CA VAL A 14 2.16 -9.77 -2.27
C VAL A 14 2.36 -10.40 -3.64
N GLN A 15 3.62 -10.67 -4.00
CA GLN A 15 3.93 -11.22 -5.32
C GLN A 15 3.35 -12.61 -5.52
N GLY A 16 3.05 -13.32 -4.44
CA GLY A 16 2.37 -14.61 -4.52
C GLY A 16 0.86 -14.52 -4.69
N ASP A 17 0.29 -13.32 -4.57
CA ASP A 17 -1.15 -13.09 -4.70
C ASP A 17 -1.41 -12.18 -5.90
N ILE A 18 -1.73 -12.81 -7.04
CA ILE A 18 -1.91 -12.10 -8.30
C ILE A 18 -3.06 -11.09 -8.22
N ASP A 19 -4.16 -11.46 -7.55
CA ASP A 19 -5.30 -10.57 -7.43
C ASP A 19 -4.95 -9.31 -6.63
N LEU A 20 -4.20 -9.47 -5.55
CA LEU A 20 -3.78 -8.34 -4.75
C LEU A 20 -2.80 -7.45 -5.51
N ILE A 21 -1.85 -8.05 -6.22
CA ILE A 21 -0.90 -7.28 -7.04
C ILE A 21 -1.65 -6.46 -8.09
N THR A 22 -2.61 -7.07 -8.76
CA THR A 22 -3.40 -6.40 -9.79
C THR A 22 -4.15 -5.21 -9.19
N ARG A 23 -4.79 -5.41 -8.04
CA ARG A 23 -5.52 -4.33 -7.36
C ARG A 23 -4.59 -3.18 -6.96
N LEU A 24 -3.41 -3.52 -6.45
CA LEU A 24 -2.44 -2.49 -6.05
C LEU A 24 -1.94 -1.71 -7.26
N LYS A 25 -1.61 -2.39 -8.34
CA LYS A 25 -1.15 -1.72 -9.56
C LYS A 25 -2.25 -0.83 -10.14
N ASP A 26 -3.48 -1.32 -10.19
CA ASP A 26 -4.60 -0.55 -10.72
C ASP A 26 -4.89 0.68 -9.87
N ALA A 27 -4.61 0.60 -8.57
CA ALA A 27 -4.76 1.73 -7.67
C ALA A 27 -3.57 2.69 -7.69
N GLY A 28 -2.50 2.36 -8.42
CA GLY A 28 -1.33 3.23 -8.51
C GLY A 28 -0.24 2.93 -7.48
N VAL A 29 -0.34 1.80 -6.76
CA VAL A 29 0.67 1.40 -5.78
C VAL A 29 1.77 0.65 -6.52
N VAL A 30 2.74 1.38 -7.00
CA VAL A 30 3.87 0.83 -7.76
C VAL A 30 5.15 1.41 -7.20
N PRO A 31 6.32 0.77 -7.46
CA PRO A 31 7.59 1.30 -6.98
C PRO A 31 7.79 2.76 -7.38
N ASN A 32 8.28 3.56 -6.45
CA ASN A 32 8.51 5.00 -6.60
C ASN A 32 7.24 5.86 -6.56
N ALA A 33 6.07 5.28 -6.37
CA ALA A 33 4.84 6.06 -6.24
C ALA A 33 4.80 6.77 -4.88
N ARG A 34 4.35 8.02 -4.87
CA ARG A 34 4.12 8.76 -3.64
C ARG A 34 2.68 8.56 -3.22
N VAL A 35 2.49 8.07 -2.01
CA VAL A 35 1.17 7.79 -1.47
C VAL A 35 1.10 8.25 -0.03
N THR A 36 -0.10 8.28 0.52
CA THR A 36 -0.31 8.56 1.94
C THR A 36 -0.83 7.29 2.59
N VAL A 37 -0.29 6.94 3.76
CA VAL A 37 -0.75 5.77 4.50
C VAL A 37 -1.34 6.19 5.83
N GLU A 38 -2.36 5.47 6.25
CA GLU A 38 -3.05 5.73 7.51
C GLU A 38 -3.35 4.40 8.18
N THR A 39 -3.04 4.31 9.48
CA THR A 39 -3.30 3.11 10.26
C THR A 39 -4.78 2.98 10.57
N THR A 40 -5.32 1.79 10.43
CA THR A 40 -6.72 1.51 10.78
C THR A 40 -6.79 0.93 12.20
N PRO A 41 -7.98 0.98 12.85
CA PRO A 41 -8.12 0.45 14.21
C PRO A 41 -7.74 -1.01 14.40
N GLY A 42 -7.82 -1.81 13.37
CA GLY A 42 -7.44 -3.23 13.46
C GLY A 42 -5.98 -3.53 13.20
N GLY A 43 -5.13 -2.49 13.08
CA GLY A 43 -3.71 -2.68 12.80
C GLY A 43 -3.37 -2.78 11.32
N GLY A 44 -4.37 -2.69 10.45
CA GLY A 44 -4.13 -2.63 9.01
C GLY A 44 -3.76 -1.23 8.57
N VAL A 45 -3.65 -1.03 7.28
CA VAL A 45 -3.34 0.29 6.73
C VAL A 45 -4.25 0.61 5.54
N THR A 46 -4.58 1.89 5.40
CA THR A 46 -5.26 2.41 4.23
C THR A 46 -4.25 3.21 3.44
N ILE A 47 -4.11 2.90 2.16
CA ILE A 47 -3.22 3.62 1.26
C ILE A 47 -4.08 4.56 0.43
N VAL A 48 -3.81 5.85 0.54
CA VAL A 48 -4.54 6.88 -0.21
C VAL A 48 -3.65 7.33 -1.36
N ILE A 49 -4.11 7.11 -2.58
CA ILE A 49 -3.36 7.44 -3.79
C ILE A 49 -4.10 8.58 -4.51
N PRO A 50 -3.47 9.74 -4.70
CA PRO A 50 -4.14 10.85 -5.40
C PRO A 50 -4.62 10.43 -6.79
N GLY A 51 -5.90 10.70 -7.08
CA GLY A 51 -6.48 10.36 -8.37
C GLY A 51 -6.92 8.91 -8.53
N HIS A 52 -6.76 8.09 -7.49
CA HIS A 52 -7.13 6.68 -7.50
C HIS A 52 -7.96 6.34 -6.28
N GLU A 53 -8.55 5.14 -6.29
CA GLU A 53 -9.30 4.67 -5.13
C GLU A 53 -8.35 4.30 -3.99
N ASN A 54 -8.83 4.47 -2.75
CA ASN A 54 -8.08 4.05 -1.59
C ASN A 54 -8.01 2.52 -1.53
N VAL A 55 -6.88 2.01 -1.05
CA VAL A 55 -6.69 0.58 -0.87
C VAL A 55 -6.48 0.31 0.63
N THR A 56 -7.29 -0.57 1.20
CA THR A 56 -7.15 -0.96 2.60
C THR A 56 -6.58 -2.36 2.68
N LEU A 57 -5.48 -2.50 3.42
CA LEU A 57 -4.83 -3.80 3.63
C LEU A 57 -5.07 -4.23 5.08
N PRO A 58 -5.44 -5.51 5.31
CA PRO A 58 -5.56 -6.02 6.68
C PRO A 58 -4.19 -6.11 7.35
N HIS A 59 -4.18 -6.29 8.66
CA HIS A 59 -2.95 -6.33 9.44
C HIS A 59 -1.90 -7.31 8.87
N GLU A 60 -2.32 -8.50 8.51
CA GLU A 60 -1.39 -9.51 8.01
C GLU A 60 -0.79 -9.17 6.65
N MET A 61 -1.39 -8.24 5.93
CA MET A 61 -0.89 -7.80 4.63
C MET A 61 -0.23 -6.42 4.69
N ALA A 62 -0.25 -5.77 5.86
CA ALA A 62 0.28 -4.41 5.99
C ALA A 62 1.78 -4.33 5.72
N HIS A 63 2.51 -5.44 5.91
CA HIS A 63 3.95 -5.48 5.66
C HIS A 63 4.29 -5.88 4.22
N ALA A 64 3.29 -6.16 3.41
CA ALA A 64 3.51 -6.61 2.03
C ALA A 64 3.99 -5.49 1.11
N VAL A 65 3.79 -4.24 1.51
CA VAL A 65 4.24 -3.07 0.75
C VAL A 65 5.30 -2.36 1.57
N LYS A 66 6.52 -2.27 1.03
CA LYS A 66 7.60 -1.54 1.70
C LYS A 66 7.58 -0.09 1.28
N VAL A 67 7.61 0.79 2.24
CA VAL A 67 7.55 2.23 2.02
C VAL A 67 8.65 2.94 2.80
N GLU A 68 9.00 4.14 2.36
CA GLU A 68 9.90 5.02 3.08
C GLU A 68 9.25 6.37 3.25
N LYS A 69 9.50 7.03 4.38
CA LYS A 69 9.00 8.39 4.59
C LYS A 69 9.64 9.33 3.59
N VAL A 70 8.84 10.23 3.09
CA VAL A 70 9.30 11.27 2.19
C VAL A 70 10.10 12.34 2.94
#